data_268a00daa4cedc7da2ddfa3e1667bb15
#
_entry.id   268a00daa4cedc7da2ddfa3e1667bb15
#
_cell.length_a   1.000
_cell.length_b   1.000
_cell.length_c   1.000
_cell.angle_alpha   90.00
_cell.angle_beta   90.00
_cell.angle_gamma   90.00
#
_symmetry.space_group_name_H-M   'P 1'
#
loop_
_entity.id
_entity.type
_entity.pdbx_description
1 polymer ?
#
loop_
_entity_poly.entity_id
_entity_poly.type
_entity_poly.pdbx_seq_one_letter_code
_entity_poly.pdbx_strand_id
1 'polypeptide(L)'
;DMTECAPLISFTPDNEFKAGSCGRYLKGLLDVRIDSPDPEHVAGEIVVRGEHVMKGYYKNEKDTEKVLEPDGWLHTGDMGTMDPDGTLYIRGRSKTMILSGSGQNIYPEEIEDKLNNMYLVLESRILDSGNGKLKAMVVPDYEQAEAEGVDKNDLPQIMQNNLTELNSLLAAYERVSEIIIYPTEFEKTPKRSIKRYLYSPSLLNK
;
A
#
# COMPACT_ATOMS: atom_id res chain seq x y z
N ASP A 1 -3.78 -4.22 -11.72
CA ASP A 1 -3.33 -3.74 -13.03
C ASP A 1 -1.81 -3.64 -13.04
N MET A 2 -1.17 -4.34 -13.97
CA MET A 2 0.29 -4.48 -14.02
C MET A 2 0.75 -4.61 -15.48
N THR A 3 1.70 -3.76 -15.89
CA THR A 3 2.20 -3.75 -17.30
C THR A 3 2.75 -5.11 -17.72
N GLU A 4 3.41 -5.80 -16.83
CA GLU A 4 4.00 -7.13 -17.02
C GLU A 4 2.97 -8.23 -17.29
N CYS A 5 1.66 -7.93 -17.09
CA CYS A 5 0.53 -8.86 -17.28
C CYS A 5 -0.50 -8.38 -18.31
N ALA A 6 -0.14 -7.48 -19.23
CA ALA A 6 -0.89 -6.95 -20.38
C ALA A 6 -2.33 -6.43 -20.15
N PRO A 7 -2.63 -5.55 -19.24
CA PRO A 7 -2.23 -5.33 -17.85
C PRO A 7 -3.11 -6.06 -16.84
N LEU A 8 -4.12 -6.85 -17.27
CA LEU A 8 -5.25 -7.27 -16.46
C LEU A 8 -5.01 -8.62 -15.75
N ILE A 9 -5.07 -8.64 -14.44
CA ILE A 9 -5.01 -9.85 -13.61
C ILE A 9 -6.39 -10.21 -13.07
N SER A 10 -7.13 -9.22 -12.60
CA SER A 10 -8.45 -9.39 -11.99
C SER A 10 -9.41 -8.27 -12.39
N PHE A 11 -10.70 -8.51 -12.26
CA PHE A 11 -11.74 -7.49 -12.46
C PHE A 11 -12.93 -7.79 -11.56
N THR A 12 -13.73 -6.77 -11.29
CA THR A 12 -14.98 -6.91 -10.53
C THR A 12 -16.13 -7.01 -11.50
N PRO A 13 -16.86 -8.15 -11.56
CA PRO A 13 -18.10 -8.23 -12.31
C PRO A 13 -19.17 -7.29 -11.73
N ASP A 14 -20.06 -6.78 -12.59
CA ASP A 14 -21.05 -5.75 -12.24
C ASP A 14 -21.90 -6.05 -10.99
N ASN A 15 -22.16 -7.32 -10.70
CA ASN A 15 -23.02 -7.74 -9.58
C ASN A 15 -22.25 -8.38 -8.41
N GLU A 16 -20.93 -8.28 -8.40
CA GLU A 16 -20.07 -9.00 -7.44
C GLU A 16 -19.09 -8.11 -6.70
N PHE A 17 -19.52 -6.90 -6.41
CA PHE A 17 -18.71 -5.94 -5.67
C PHE A 17 -18.46 -6.42 -4.22
N LYS A 18 -17.19 -6.55 -3.87
CA LYS A 18 -16.73 -6.76 -2.50
C LYS A 18 -15.85 -5.56 -2.11
N ALA A 19 -16.22 -4.86 -1.05
CA ALA A 19 -15.47 -3.68 -0.60
C ALA A 19 -14.00 -4.03 -0.31
N GLY A 20 -13.07 -3.18 -0.78
CA GLY A 20 -11.62 -3.37 -0.63
C GLY A 20 -10.99 -4.43 -1.52
N SER A 21 -11.78 -5.13 -2.36
CA SER A 21 -11.24 -6.13 -3.27
C SER A 21 -10.81 -5.53 -4.61
N CYS A 22 -9.91 -6.24 -5.29
CA CYS A 22 -9.53 -6.00 -6.68
C CYS A 22 -10.35 -6.84 -7.67
N GLY A 23 -11.43 -7.49 -7.21
CA GLY A 23 -12.24 -8.41 -7.98
C GLY A 23 -11.63 -9.80 -8.10
N ARG A 24 -12.27 -10.65 -8.90
CA ARG A 24 -11.78 -12.01 -9.14
C ARG A 24 -10.71 -12.04 -10.23
N TYR A 25 -9.71 -12.92 -10.06
CA TYR A 25 -8.75 -13.15 -11.12
C TYR A 25 -9.38 -13.82 -12.33
N LEU A 26 -8.77 -13.62 -13.49
CA LEU A 26 -9.27 -14.13 -14.79
C LEU A 26 -9.03 -15.63 -14.93
N LYS A 27 -9.81 -16.43 -14.21
CA LYS A 27 -9.73 -17.89 -14.22
C LYS A 27 -9.86 -18.45 -15.65
N GLY A 28 -8.91 -19.30 -16.03
CA GLY A 28 -8.86 -19.87 -17.38
C GLY A 28 -7.98 -19.08 -18.36
N LEU A 29 -7.63 -17.83 -18.06
CA LEU A 29 -6.63 -17.05 -18.80
C LEU A 29 -5.30 -17.00 -18.06
N LEU A 30 -5.33 -17.03 -16.73
CA LEU A 30 -4.15 -17.06 -15.89
C LEU A 30 -4.38 -17.89 -14.62
N ASP A 31 -3.28 -18.35 -14.05
CA ASP A 31 -3.23 -18.92 -12.73
C ASP A 31 -2.75 -17.85 -11.73
N VAL A 32 -3.31 -17.84 -10.52
CA VAL A 32 -2.89 -16.98 -9.42
C VAL A 32 -2.68 -17.84 -8.18
N ARG A 33 -1.60 -17.61 -7.48
CA ARG A 33 -1.38 -18.13 -6.12
C ARG A 33 -0.95 -17.01 -5.19
N ILE A 34 -1.24 -17.19 -3.92
CA ILE A 34 -0.70 -16.36 -2.85
C ILE A 34 0.38 -17.19 -2.15
N ASP A 35 1.60 -16.70 -2.09
CA ASP A 35 2.71 -17.35 -1.39
C ASP A 35 2.52 -17.19 0.13
N SER A 36 1.59 -17.96 0.67
CA SER A 36 1.19 -17.95 2.07
C SER A 36 0.73 -19.34 2.51
N PRO A 37 0.97 -19.73 3.77
CA PRO A 37 0.43 -20.98 4.32
C PRO A 37 -1.09 -20.95 4.47
N ASP A 38 -1.70 -19.76 4.52
CA ASP A 38 -3.15 -19.53 4.60
C ASP A 38 -3.52 -18.34 3.70
N PRO A 39 -3.73 -18.59 2.39
CA PRO A 39 -3.98 -17.53 1.40
C PRO A 39 -5.19 -16.65 1.69
N GLU A 40 -6.16 -17.14 2.44
CA GLU A 40 -7.37 -16.41 2.79
C GLU A 40 -7.15 -15.41 3.93
N HIS A 41 -6.35 -15.77 4.94
CA HIS A 41 -6.22 -14.98 6.17
C HIS A 41 -4.85 -14.37 6.38
N VAL A 42 -3.81 -14.95 5.77
CA VAL A 42 -2.42 -14.49 5.92
C VAL A 42 -1.91 -13.99 4.57
N ALA A 43 -1.62 -12.69 4.50
CA ALA A 43 -1.11 -12.11 3.27
C ALA A 43 0.25 -12.70 2.87
N GLY A 44 0.36 -13.04 1.60
CA GLY A 44 1.58 -13.47 0.94
C GLY A 44 1.76 -12.72 -0.38
N GLU A 45 2.88 -12.95 -1.07
CA GLU A 45 3.08 -12.37 -2.38
C GLU A 45 2.07 -12.95 -3.39
N ILE A 46 1.47 -12.07 -4.17
CA ILE A 46 0.60 -12.45 -5.29
C ILE A 46 1.50 -12.85 -6.45
N VAL A 47 1.43 -14.10 -6.86
CA VAL A 47 2.24 -14.65 -7.95
C VAL A 47 1.31 -15.12 -9.06
N VAL A 48 1.63 -14.79 -10.31
CA VAL A 48 0.75 -15.02 -11.46
C VAL A 48 1.46 -15.76 -12.59
N ARG A 49 0.74 -16.58 -13.32
CA ARG A 49 1.25 -17.30 -14.51
C ARG A 49 0.18 -17.34 -15.58
N GLY A 50 0.53 -17.06 -16.84
CA GLY A 50 -0.38 -17.14 -17.97
C GLY A 50 0.24 -16.64 -19.28
N GLU A 51 -0.47 -16.81 -20.39
CA GLU A 51 0.03 -16.44 -21.72
C GLU A 51 0.26 -14.93 -21.89
N HIS A 52 -0.41 -14.11 -21.10
CA HIS A 52 -0.27 -12.65 -21.14
C HIS A 52 0.78 -12.09 -20.14
N VAL A 53 1.43 -12.98 -19.38
CA VAL A 53 2.61 -12.60 -18.62
C VAL A 53 3.77 -12.31 -19.56
N MET A 54 4.51 -11.23 -19.29
CA MET A 54 5.66 -10.82 -20.09
C MET A 54 6.67 -11.96 -20.27
N LYS A 55 7.41 -11.95 -21.38
CA LYS A 55 8.54 -12.84 -21.59
C LYS A 55 9.82 -12.42 -20.85
N GLY A 56 9.86 -11.18 -20.39
CA GLY A 56 10.98 -10.60 -19.68
C GLY A 56 11.15 -9.11 -20.01
N TYR A 57 12.07 -8.47 -19.29
CA TYR A 57 12.48 -7.08 -19.56
C TYR A 57 13.47 -7.05 -20.73
N TYR A 58 13.22 -6.18 -21.69
CA TYR A 58 14.04 -6.08 -22.89
C TYR A 58 15.52 -5.79 -22.58
N LYS A 59 16.42 -6.68 -23.02
CA LYS A 59 17.86 -6.63 -22.76
C LYS A 59 18.25 -6.51 -21.27
N ASN A 60 17.44 -7.06 -20.37
CA ASN A 60 17.69 -7.03 -18.94
C ASN A 60 17.33 -8.38 -18.28
N GLU A 61 18.16 -9.38 -18.56
CA GLU A 61 17.99 -10.73 -18.01
C GLU A 61 18.07 -10.73 -16.48
N LYS A 62 19.01 -9.98 -15.93
CA LYS A 62 19.23 -9.89 -14.48
C LYS A 62 17.99 -9.45 -13.69
N ASP A 63 17.22 -8.50 -14.18
CA ASP A 63 16.00 -8.07 -13.51
C ASP A 63 14.82 -8.98 -13.88
N THR A 64 14.84 -9.62 -15.05
CA THR A 64 13.87 -10.65 -15.42
C THR A 64 13.95 -11.85 -14.48
N GLU A 65 15.11 -12.39 -14.23
CA GLU A 65 15.34 -13.55 -13.36
C GLU A 65 14.93 -13.30 -11.90
N LYS A 66 14.89 -12.04 -11.46
CA LYS A 66 14.45 -11.70 -10.11
C LYS A 66 12.95 -11.81 -9.91
N VAL A 67 12.18 -11.72 -10.99
CA VAL A 67 10.70 -11.62 -10.92
C VAL A 67 10.00 -12.72 -11.69
N LEU A 68 10.66 -13.40 -12.62
CA LEU A 68 10.07 -14.43 -13.46
C LEU A 68 10.77 -15.76 -13.22
N GLU A 69 10.03 -16.73 -12.69
CA GLU A 69 10.52 -18.09 -12.47
C GLU A 69 10.66 -18.85 -13.82
N PRO A 70 11.55 -19.86 -13.92
CA PRO A 70 11.74 -20.61 -15.15
C PRO A 70 10.50 -21.31 -15.69
N ASP A 71 9.54 -21.63 -14.83
CA ASP A 71 8.25 -22.26 -15.18
C ASP A 71 7.13 -21.25 -15.44
N GLY A 72 7.47 -19.95 -15.53
CA GLY A 72 6.59 -18.88 -15.97
C GLY A 72 5.79 -18.17 -14.88
N TRP A 73 6.05 -18.43 -13.60
CA TRP A 73 5.47 -17.65 -12.51
C TRP A 73 6.14 -16.29 -12.38
N LEU A 74 5.33 -15.24 -12.37
CA LEU A 74 5.76 -13.87 -12.19
C LEU A 74 5.47 -13.40 -10.76
N HIS A 75 6.50 -12.98 -10.04
CA HIS A 75 6.42 -12.31 -8.77
C HIS A 75 6.00 -10.86 -8.96
N THR A 76 4.80 -10.51 -8.51
CA THR A 76 4.26 -9.16 -8.74
C THR A 76 4.86 -8.10 -7.82
N GLY A 77 5.43 -8.50 -6.72
CA GLY A 77 5.84 -7.61 -5.63
C GLY A 77 4.67 -7.03 -4.82
N ASP A 78 3.44 -7.41 -5.15
CA ASP A 78 2.24 -7.05 -4.39
C ASP A 78 1.92 -8.13 -3.36
N MET A 79 1.66 -7.72 -2.12
CA MET A 79 1.23 -8.60 -1.03
C MET A 79 -0.29 -8.57 -0.94
N GLY A 80 -0.89 -9.74 -0.72
CA GLY A 80 -2.35 -9.82 -0.66
C GLY A 80 -2.88 -11.12 -0.14
N THR A 81 -4.20 -11.22 -0.10
CA THR A 81 -4.98 -12.42 0.24
C THR A 81 -5.93 -12.76 -0.89
N MET A 82 -6.44 -13.98 -0.89
CA MET A 82 -7.38 -14.45 -1.90
C MET A 82 -8.47 -15.30 -1.26
N ASP A 83 -9.73 -14.91 -1.48
CA ASP A 83 -10.88 -15.72 -1.08
C ASP A 83 -10.94 -17.04 -1.88
N PRO A 84 -11.66 -18.07 -1.38
CA PRO A 84 -11.84 -19.34 -2.08
C PRO A 84 -12.47 -19.21 -3.47
N ASP A 85 -13.23 -18.13 -3.74
CA ASP A 85 -13.83 -17.85 -5.05
C ASP A 85 -12.88 -17.17 -6.04
N GLY A 86 -11.64 -16.87 -5.62
CA GLY A 86 -10.62 -16.20 -6.43
C GLY A 86 -10.65 -14.67 -6.36
N THR A 87 -11.37 -14.08 -5.43
CA THR A 87 -11.37 -12.65 -5.19
C THR A 87 -10.06 -12.23 -4.50
N LEU A 88 -9.36 -11.26 -5.08
CA LEU A 88 -8.07 -10.76 -4.61
C LEU A 88 -8.22 -9.49 -3.77
N TYR A 89 -7.42 -9.39 -2.72
CA TYR A 89 -7.28 -8.20 -1.88
C TYR A 89 -5.82 -7.83 -1.79
N ILE A 90 -5.44 -6.64 -2.25
CA ILE A 90 -4.08 -6.11 -2.11
C ILE A 90 -3.94 -5.46 -0.75
N ARG A 91 -2.85 -5.80 -0.04
CA ARG A 91 -2.48 -5.22 1.26
C ARG A 91 -1.41 -4.15 1.14
N GLY A 92 -0.48 -4.33 0.21
CA GLY A 92 0.62 -3.40 -0.02
C GLY A 92 1.71 -4.00 -0.88
N ARG A 93 2.88 -3.38 -0.83
CA ARG A 93 4.07 -3.84 -1.58
C ARG A 93 5.03 -4.59 -0.66
N SER A 94 5.63 -5.67 -1.14
CA SER A 94 6.65 -6.42 -0.39
C SER A 94 7.85 -5.53 0.01
N LYS A 95 8.24 -4.60 -0.88
CA LYS A 95 9.37 -3.67 -0.66
C LYS A 95 9.10 -2.57 0.37
N THR A 96 7.83 -2.26 0.65
CA THR A 96 7.43 -1.20 1.59
C THR A 96 6.92 -1.74 2.91
N MET A 97 6.70 -3.05 2.97
CA MET A 97 6.26 -3.75 4.17
C MET A 97 7.24 -3.52 5.33
N ILE A 98 6.70 -3.24 6.50
CA ILE A 98 7.45 -3.03 7.75
C ILE A 98 7.23 -4.25 8.64
N LEU A 99 8.29 -4.76 9.22
CA LEU A 99 8.19 -5.82 10.23
C LEU A 99 8.01 -5.18 11.61
N SER A 100 6.89 -5.50 12.28
CA SER A 100 6.65 -5.03 13.66
C SER A 100 7.64 -5.67 14.65
N GLY A 101 7.81 -5.06 15.81
CA GLY A 101 8.63 -5.63 16.89
C GLY A 101 8.14 -6.99 17.40
N SER A 102 6.89 -7.36 17.13
CA SER A 102 6.27 -8.66 17.45
C SER A 102 6.25 -9.65 16.29
N GLY A 103 6.90 -9.30 15.15
CA GLY A 103 7.04 -10.17 13.99
C GLY A 103 5.85 -10.17 13.00
N GLN A 104 4.86 -9.28 13.19
CA GLN A 104 3.78 -9.12 12.22
C GLN A 104 4.16 -8.18 11.09
N ASN A 105 3.62 -8.46 9.90
CA ASN A 105 3.76 -7.58 8.75
C ASN A 105 2.82 -6.39 8.88
N ILE A 106 3.36 -5.19 8.67
CA ILE A 106 2.62 -3.93 8.59
C ILE A 106 2.69 -3.44 7.15
N TYR A 107 1.56 -3.06 6.61
CA TYR A 107 1.42 -2.52 5.27
C TYR A 107 1.17 -1.01 5.35
N PRO A 108 2.19 -0.17 5.16
CA PRO A 108 2.07 1.29 5.29
C PRO A 108 0.95 1.88 4.45
N GLU A 109 0.75 1.34 3.26
CA GLU A 109 -0.27 1.80 2.31
C GLU A 109 -1.69 1.67 2.88
N GLU A 110 -2.00 0.62 3.63
CA GLU A 110 -3.33 0.45 4.26
C GLU A 110 -3.59 1.48 5.36
N ILE A 111 -2.55 1.86 6.10
CA ILE A 111 -2.65 2.89 7.14
C ILE A 111 -2.76 4.27 6.49
N GLU A 112 -1.94 4.53 5.45
CA GLU A 112 -1.98 5.77 4.67
C GLU A 112 -3.36 5.97 4.02
N ASP A 113 -3.97 4.93 3.47
CA ASP A 113 -5.32 4.97 2.89
C ASP A 113 -6.37 5.42 3.92
N LYS A 114 -6.32 4.87 5.14
CA LYS A 114 -7.22 5.29 6.21
C LYS A 114 -6.99 6.75 6.59
N LEU A 115 -5.72 7.15 6.75
CA LEU A 115 -5.33 8.49 7.16
C LEU A 115 -5.67 9.54 6.09
N ASN A 116 -5.50 9.22 4.81
CA ASN A 116 -5.82 10.10 3.68
C ASN A 116 -7.33 10.38 3.53
N ASN A 117 -8.18 9.55 4.15
CA ASN A 117 -9.63 9.78 4.19
C ASN A 117 -10.09 10.57 5.43
N MET A 118 -9.17 11.03 6.27
CA MET A 118 -9.50 11.81 7.47
C MET A 118 -9.54 13.31 7.18
N TYR A 119 -10.18 14.04 8.10
CA TYR A 119 -10.41 15.47 7.96
C TYR A 119 -9.14 16.27 7.76
N LEU A 120 -9.10 17.10 6.72
CA LEU A 120 -7.99 17.95 6.31
C LEU A 120 -6.66 17.22 6.08
N VAL A 121 -6.69 15.97 5.67
CA VAL A 121 -5.51 15.23 5.21
C VAL A 121 -5.51 15.18 3.69
N LEU A 122 -4.53 15.81 3.05
CA LEU A 122 -4.33 15.75 1.60
C LEU A 122 -3.62 14.47 1.19
N GLU A 123 -2.52 14.17 1.86
CA GLU A 123 -1.74 12.97 1.64
C GLU A 123 -0.87 12.63 2.86
N SER A 124 -0.54 11.37 3.00
CA SER A 124 0.26 10.90 4.13
C SER A 124 1.32 9.88 3.73
N ARG A 125 2.29 9.70 4.61
CA ARG A 125 3.34 8.72 4.51
C ARG A 125 3.65 8.11 5.87
N ILE A 126 3.55 6.79 5.98
CA ILE A 126 3.94 6.05 7.19
C ILE A 126 5.41 5.68 7.10
N LEU A 127 6.12 5.90 8.21
CA LEU A 127 7.54 5.63 8.38
C LEU A 127 7.77 4.72 9.58
N ASP A 128 8.70 3.78 9.44
CA ASP A 128 9.26 3.06 10.58
C ASP A 128 10.39 3.90 11.21
N SER A 129 10.16 4.41 12.41
CA SER A 129 11.16 5.16 13.17
C SER A 129 12.14 4.26 13.93
N GLY A 130 12.03 2.96 13.76
CA GLY A 130 12.86 1.92 14.35
C GLY A 130 12.04 0.88 15.14
N ASN A 131 12.38 -0.38 14.97
CA ASN A 131 11.74 -1.52 15.65
C ASN A 131 10.20 -1.60 15.47
N GLY A 132 9.69 -1.21 14.30
CA GLY A 132 8.26 -1.21 14.02
C GLY A 132 7.49 -0.09 14.73
N LYS A 133 8.16 0.94 15.26
CA LYS A 133 7.49 2.14 15.77
C LYS A 133 7.13 3.05 14.61
N LEU A 134 5.83 3.20 14.36
CA LEU A 134 5.34 3.98 13.24
C LEU A 134 5.18 5.45 13.59
N LYS A 135 5.54 6.31 12.64
CA LYS A 135 5.21 7.72 12.60
C LYS A 135 4.57 8.05 11.26
N ALA A 136 3.70 9.04 11.23
CA ALA A 136 3.08 9.53 10.00
C ALA A 136 3.59 10.93 9.67
N MET A 137 4.06 11.15 8.45
CA MET A 137 4.16 12.48 7.86
C MET A 137 2.85 12.77 7.15
N VAL A 138 2.25 13.92 7.40
CA VAL A 138 0.97 14.32 6.83
C VAL A 138 1.10 15.69 6.19
N VAL A 139 0.65 15.81 4.96
CA VAL A 139 0.41 17.09 4.31
C VAL A 139 -1.04 17.46 4.52
N PRO A 140 -1.34 18.54 5.25
CA PRO A 140 -2.71 19.02 5.40
C PRO A 140 -3.30 19.50 4.08
N ASP A 141 -4.60 19.35 3.93
CA ASP A 141 -5.34 20.01 2.85
C ASP A 141 -5.55 21.48 3.18
N TYR A 142 -4.56 22.29 2.83
CA TYR A 142 -4.58 23.73 3.09
C TYR A 142 -5.65 24.46 2.29
N GLU A 143 -6.01 23.96 1.09
CA GLU A 143 -7.06 24.57 0.28
C GLU A 143 -8.44 24.36 0.92
N GLN A 144 -8.71 23.15 1.39
CA GLN A 144 -9.95 22.86 2.12
C GLN A 144 -9.98 23.63 3.45
N ALA A 145 -8.88 23.68 4.20
CA ALA A 145 -8.79 24.42 5.45
C ALA A 145 -9.12 25.91 5.26
N GLU A 146 -8.57 26.54 4.22
CA GLU A 146 -8.86 27.93 3.87
C GLU A 146 -10.33 28.14 3.49
N ALA A 147 -10.88 27.26 2.65
CA ALA A 147 -12.27 27.30 2.22
C ALA A 147 -13.26 27.17 3.40
N GLU A 148 -12.91 26.40 4.41
CA GLU A 148 -13.71 26.19 5.63
C GLU A 148 -13.42 27.22 6.73
N GLY A 149 -12.45 28.12 6.54
CA GLY A 149 -12.08 29.15 7.52
C GLY A 149 -11.33 28.58 8.74
N VAL A 150 -10.65 27.46 8.59
CA VAL A 150 -9.85 26.84 9.64
C VAL A 150 -8.51 27.56 9.79
N ASP A 151 -8.17 27.99 11.01
CA ASP A 151 -6.88 28.62 11.30
C ASP A 151 -5.77 27.56 11.20
N LYS A 152 -4.65 27.95 10.57
CA LYS A 152 -3.45 27.06 10.49
C LYS A 152 -2.94 26.65 11.85
N ASN A 153 -3.14 27.47 12.88
CA ASN A 153 -2.76 27.16 14.27
C ASN A 153 -3.58 26.02 14.87
N ASP A 154 -4.76 25.72 14.32
CA ASP A 154 -5.61 24.62 14.78
C ASP A 154 -5.24 23.27 14.13
N LEU A 155 -4.47 23.27 13.04
CA LEU A 155 -4.06 22.05 12.34
C LEU A 155 -3.36 21.02 13.23
N PRO A 156 -2.45 21.38 14.15
CA PRO A 156 -1.81 20.40 15.04
C PRO A 156 -2.84 19.64 15.91
N GLN A 157 -3.85 20.34 16.42
CA GLN A 157 -4.92 19.71 17.23
C GLN A 157 -5.83 18.82 16.37
N ILE A 158 -6.13 19.25 15.15
CA ILE A 158 -6.91 18.45 14.20
C ILE A 158 -6.14 17.16 13.87
N MET A 159 -4.85 17.23 13.60
CA MET A 159 -4.01 16.06 13.33
C MET A 159 -3.90 15.14 14.55
N GLN A 160 -3.89 15.68 15.77
CA GLN A 160 -3.92 14.87 16.98
C GLN A 160 -5.25 14.12 17.14
N ASN A 161 -6.38 14.75 16.77
CA ASN A 161 -7.68 14.08 16.74
C ASN A 161 -7.71 12.97 15.69
N ASN A 162 -7.18 13.24 14.48
CA ASN A 162 -7.03 12.23 13.43
C ASN A 162 -6.16 11.05 13.88
N LEU A 163 -5.07 11.31 14.60
CA LEU A 163 -4.21 10.25 15.16
C LEU A 163 -4.98 9.34 16.13
N THR A 164 -5.80 9.94 16.99
CA THR A 164 -6.61 9.19 17.96
C THR A 164 -7.65 8.32 17.23
N GLU A 165 -8.33 8.88 16.23
CA GLU A 165 -9.31 8.18 15.42
C GLU A 165 -8.63 7.04 14.62
N LEU A 166 -7.52 7.33 13.93
CA LEU A 166 -6.75 6.34 13.19
C LEU A 166 -6.38 5.15 14.07
N ASN A 167 -5.80 5.41 15.24
CA ASN A 167 -5.36 4.36 16.16
C ASN A 167 -6.52 3.53 16.74
N SER A 168 -7.74 4.03 16.72
CA SER A 168 -8.93 3.26 17.09
C SER A 168 -9.32 2.23 16.02
N LEU A 169 -8.90 2.44 14.77
CA LEU A 169 -9.16 1.58 13.61
C LEU A 169 -8.04 0.56 13.34
N LEU A 170 -6.90 0.70 14.02
CA LEU A 170 -5.70 -0.10 13.77
C LEU A 170 -5.50 -1.17 14.84
N ALA A 171 -4.92 -2.30 14.43
CA ALA A 171 -4.41 -3.29 15.36
C ALA A 171 -3.29 -2.69 16.23
N ALA A 172 -3.07 -3.27 17.42
CA ALA A 172 -2.13 -2.72 18.38
C ALA A 172 -0.70 -2.56 17.83
N TYR A 173 -0.27 -3.49 16.98
CA TYR A 173 1.07 -3.48 16.36
C TYR A 173 1.20 -2.49 15.18
N GLU A 174 0.08 -1.98 14.65
CA GLU A 174 0.02 -1.01 13.56
C GLU A 174 -0.10 0.44 14.03
N ARG A 175 -0.25 0.66 15.35
CA ARG A 175 -0.52 1.99 15.88
C ARG A 175 0.59 2.96 15.56
N VAL A 176 0.17 4.15 15.11
CA VAL A 176 1.04 5.28 14.83
C VAL A 176 1.26 6.07 16.12
N SER A 177 2.52 6.37 16.42
CA SER A 177 2.90 7.08 17.66
C SER A 177 2.74 8.59 17.55
N GLU A 178 2.89 9.15 16.35
CA GLU A 178 2.93 10.59 16.13
C GLU A 178 2.55 10.92 14.68
N ILE A 179 1.83 12.04 14.49
CA ILE A 179 1.68 12.71 13.20
C ILE A 179 2.59 13.93 13.16
N ILE A 180 3.40 14.03 12.12
CA ILE A 180 4.29 15.14 11.82
C ILE A 180 3.73 15.87 10.61
N ILE A 181 3.39 17.15 10.79
CA ILE A 181 2.91 17.99 9.68
C ILE A 181 4.07 18.29 8.75
N TYR A 182 3.91 17.92 7.48
CA TYR A 182 4.86 18.23 6.43
C TYR A 182 4.35 19.40 5.59
N PRO A 183 5.19 20.41 5.30
CA PRO A 183 4.69 21.71 4.83
C PRO A 183 4.31 21.75 3.35
N THR A 184 4.77 20.80 2.56
CA THR A 184 4.58 20.76 1.09
C THR A 184 4.17 19.39 0.63
N GLU A 185 3.53 19.30 -0.54
CA GLU A 185 3.19 18.01 -1.13
C GLU A 185 4.44 17.15 -1.33
N PHE A 186 4.27 15.82 -1.22
CA PHE A 186 5.33 14.88 -1.49
C PHE A 186 5.66 14.83 -2.99
N GLU A 187 6.94 14.68 -3.31
CA GLU A 187 7.35 14.41 -4.69
C GLU A 187 6.80 13.07 -5.17
N LYS A 188 6.26 13.09 -6.38
CA LYS A 188 5.60 11.94 -6.98
C LYS A 188 6.30 11.49 -8.27
N THR A 189 6.18 10.21 -8.56
CA THR A 189 6.55 9.65 -9.86
C THR A 189 5.55 10.10 -10.94
N PRO A 190 5.83 9.91 -12.24
CA PRO A 190 4.86 10.16 -13.31
C PRO A 190 3.53 9.41 -13.13
N LYS A 191 3.53 8.27 -12.42
CA LYS A 191 2.34 7.50 -12.05
C LYS A 191 1.64 8.01 -10.79
N ARG A 192 1.99 9.21 -10.29
CA ARG A 192 1.47 9.84 -9.08
C ARG A 192 1.73 9.09 -7.75
N SER A 193 2.62 8.12 -7.73
CA SER A 193 3.04 7.47 -6.49
C SER A 193 4.12 8.29 -5.79
N ILE A 194 4.03 8.43 -4.47
CA ILE A 194 5.03 9.13 -3.66
C ILE A 194 6.42 8.49 -3.85
N LYS A 195 7.43 9.30 -4.10
CA LYS A 195 8.84 8.86 -4.15
C LYS A 195 9.34 8.56 -2.73
N ARG A 196 8.94 7.40 -2.21
CA ARG A 196 9.14 7.00 -0.81
C ARG A 196 10.58 7.10 -0.34
N TYR A 197 11.56 6.90 -1.21
CA TYR A 197 12.99 6.96 -0.91
C TYR A 197 13.49 8.37 -0.53
N LEU A 198 12.76 9.42 -0.88
CA LEU A 198 13.09 10.79 -0.49
C LEU A 198 12.67 11.12 0.96
N TYR A 199 11.77 10.33 1.53
CA TYR A 199 11.18 10.55 2.83
C TYR A 199 11.53 9.38 3.76
N SER A 200 12.71 9.45 4.36
CA SER A 200 13.22 8.42 5.27
C SER A 200 13.08 8.87 6.73
N PRO A 201 13.14 7.93 7.69
CA PRO A 201 13.12 8.25 9.12
C PRO A 201 14.18 9.25 9.56
N SER A 202 15.29 9.38 8.82
CA SER A 202 16.35 10.36 9.11
C SER A 202 15.89 11.83 8.98
N LEU A 203 14.79 12.09 8.26
CA LEU A 203 14.17 13.42 8.17
C LEU A 203 13.39 13.79 9.44
N LEU A 204 13.03 12.81 10.26
CA LEU A 204 12.27 13.03 11.50
C LEU A 204 13.13 13.57 12.64
N ASN A 205 14.45 13.55 12.47
CA ASN A 205 15.44 13.96 13.49
C ASN A 205 16.07 15.33 13.19
N LYS A 206 15.52 16.10 12.26
CA LYS A 206 15.91 17.46 11.94
C LYS A 206 14.82 18.43 12.36
#